data_ab4eaa45e7ac71c24ba8ba8c167b3b9f
#
_entry.id   ab4eaa45e7ac71c24ba8ba8c167b3b9f
#
_cell.length_a   1.000
_cell.length_b   1.000
_cell.length_c   1.000
_cell.angle_alpha   90.00
_cell.angle_beta   90.00
_cell.angle_gamma   90.00
#
_symmetry.space_group_name_H-M   'P 1'
#
loop_
_entity.id
_entity.type
_entity.pdbx_description
1 polymer ?
#
loop_
_entity_poly.entity_id
_entity_poly.type
_entity_poly.pdbx_seq_one_letter_code
_entity_poly.pdbx_strand_id
1 'polypeptide(L)'
;DAWVRHQVDRRDARQPHGEAPAIYARRVRAERSLSTVMLADLSLSTDAYATPGARVIDLVRDSLFVFGNALDAVGDPFEMLGFSSVRRAVRIHELKRFGERWNDAARERVAAIKPGFYTRMGAAIRYGTRRLAERPERQRLLLILSDGKPNDLDHYEGRHGLEDTRHAVHAARQAGLVPFCVTIDEQANAYLPRLFGTQGFALVHRPEQLARALTQVYIRLTASVR
;
A
#
# COMPACT_ATOMS: atom_id res chain seq x y z
N ASP A 1 -38.55 -8.24 -3.13
CA ASP A 1 -39.90 -8.26 -2.84
C ASP A 1 -40.30 -8.83 -1.49
N ALA A 2 -39.60 -8.39 -0.43
CA ALA A 2 -39.92 -8.71 0.95
C ALA A 2 -41.31 -8.17 1.37
N TRP A 3 -41.71 -7.04 0.80
CA TRP A 3 -43.04 -6.44 1.06
C TRP A 3 -44.19 -7.26 0.46
N VAL A 4 -43.98 -7.83 -0.72
CA VAL A 4 -44.98 -8.69 -1.38
C VAL A 4 -45.16 -9.99 -0.58
N ARG A 5 -44.07 -10.61 -0.10
CA ARG A 5 -44.12 -11.80 0.77
C ARG A 5 -44.84 -11.48 2.08
N HIS A 6 -44.56 -10.32 2.70
CA HIS A 6 -45.21 -9.89 3.93
C HIS A 6 -46.73 -9.69 3.74
N GLN A 7 -47.20 -9.21 2.59
CA GLN A 7 -48.62 -9.07 2.29
C GLN A 7 -49.30 -10.44 2.01
N VAL A 8 -48.57 -11.40 1.48
CA VAL A 8 -49.08 -12.77 1.26
C VAL A 8 -49.20 -13.48 2.60
N ASP A 9 -48.18 -13.41 3.48
CA ASP A 9 -48.17 -14.05 4.79
C ASP A 9 -49.26 -13.48 5.75
N ARG A 10 -49.69 -12.22 5.57
CA ARG A 10 -50.81 -11.63 6.32
C ARG A 10 -52.19 -12.22 5.94
N ARG A 11 -52.32 -12.83 4.75
CA ARG A 11 -53.58 -13.46 4.32
C ARG A 11 -53.75 -14.87 4.88
N ASP A 12 -52.67 -15.52 5.26
CA ASP A 12 -52.66 -16.86 5.86
C ASP A 12 -52.59 -16.84 7.40
N ALA A 13 -53.16 -15.82 8.05
CA ALA A 13 -53.13 -15.59 9.51
C ALA A 13 -53.87 -16.69 10.28
N ARG A 14 -53.24 -17.87 10.42
CA ARG A 14 -53.57 -18.90 11.41
C ARG A 14 -52.42 -19.36 12.28
N GLN A 15 -51.32 -18.61 12.36
CA GLN A 15 -50.24 -18.87 13.32
C GLN A 15 -49.78 -17.60 14.04
N PRO A 16 -49.84 -17.53 15.37
CA PRO A 16 -49.62 -16.30 16.16
C PRO A 16 -48.18 -16.16 16.67
N HIS A 17 -47.13 -16.63 16.02
CA HIS A 17 -45.73 -16.43 16.46
C HIS A 17 -44.75 -16.42 15.31
N GLY A 18 -44.97 -15.57 14.31
CA GLY A 18 -43.97 -15.26 13.31
C GLY A 18 -43.23 -13.97 13.70
N GLU A 19 -41.89 -14.02 13.80
CA GLU A 19 -41.07 -12.79 13.89
C GLU A 19 -41.45 -11.83 12.78
N ALA A 20 -41.63 -10.54 13.13
CA ALA A 20 -41.96 -9.50 12.17
C ALA A 20 -40.87 -9.50 11.06
N PRO A 21 -41.23 -9.65 9.78
CA PRO A 21 -40.24 -9.69 8.72
C PRO A 21 -39.48 -8.36 8.72
N ALA A 22 -38.15 -8.43 8.65
CA ALA A 22 -37.27 -7.28 8.56
C ALA A 22 -37.51 -6.56 7.21
N ILE A 23 -38.51 -5.69 7.16
CA ILE A 23 -38.97 -4.98 5.96
C ILE A 23 -37.96 -3.89 5.55
N TYR A 24 -37.10 -3.46 6.47
CA TYR A 24 -36.08 -2.46 6.25
C TYR A 24 -34.68 -3.09 6.24
N ALA A 25 -34.22 -3.52 5.09
CA ALA A 25 -32.80 -3.74 4.88
C ALA A 25 -32.14 -2.35 4.74
N ARG A 26 -31.70 -1.76 5.86
CA ARG A 26 -30.79 -0.62 5.82
C ARG A 26 -29.50 -1.14 5.18
N ARG A 27 -29.16 -0.70 3.97
CA ARG A 27 -27.81 -0.81 3.46
C ARG A 27 -26.92 0.01 4.39
N VAL A 28 -26.39 -0.64 5.42
CA VAL A 28 -25.26 -0.11 6.17
C VAL A 28 -24.14 -0.10 5.13
N ARG A 29 -23.76 1.07 4.62
CA ARG A 29 -22.46 1.21 3.97
C ARG A 29 -21.48 0.67 4.98
N ALA A 30 -20.86 -0.47 4.68
CA ALA A 30 -19.78 -0.97 5.49
C ALA A 30 -18.78 0.18 5.61
N GLU A 31 -18.63 0.73 6.80
CA GLU A 31 -17.69 1.83 7.03
C GLU A 31 -16.34 1.36 6.53
N ARG A 32 -15.81 2.07 5.57
CA ARG A 32 -14.50 1.80 5.01
C ARG A 32 -13.49 1.96 6.14
N SER A 33 -12.81 0.88 6.46
CA SER A 33 -11.85 0.83 7.57
C SER A 33 -10.51 0.37 7.02
N LEU A 34 -9.81 1.27 6.33
CA LEU A 34 -8.51 1.01 5.71
C LEU A 34 -7.52 2.07 6.15
N SER A 35 -6.31 1.62 6.52
CA SER A 35 -5.14 2.50 6.68
C SER A 35 -4.01 2.05 5.78
N THR A 36 -3.22 3.01 5.29
CA THR A 36 -2.14 2.74 4.34
C THR A 36 -0.82 3.36 4.81
N VAL A 37 0.25 2.55 4.83
CA VAL A 37 1.63 3.07 4.86
C VAL A 37 2.24 2.87 3.49
N MET A 38 2.79 3.94 2.93
CA MET A 38 3.59 3.90 1.71
C MET A 38 5.07 3.98 2.09
N LEU A 39 5.85 3.04 1.56
CA LEU A 39 7.31 3.02 1.65
C LEU A 39 7.87 3.30 0.26
N ALA A 40 8.46 4.47 0.06
CA ALA A 40 9.11 4.86 -1.18
C ALA A 40 10.62 4.62 -1.08
N ASP A 41 11.16 3.82 -1.97
CA ASP A 41 12.60 3.63 -2.11
C ASP A 41 13.23 4.93 -2.63
N LEU A 42 14.17 5.45 -1.87
CA LEU A 42 14.95 6.63 -2.22
C LEU A 42 16.44 6.29 -2.43
N SER A 43 16.74 5.06 -2.78
CA SER A 43 18.11 4.62 -3.04
C SER A 43 18.70 5.27 -4.28
N LEU A 44 20.01 5.17 -4.44
CA LEU A 44 20.75 5.82 -5.54
C LEU A 44 20.35 5.32 -6.94
N SER A 45 19.82 4.09 -7.05
CA SER A 45 19.27 3.56 -8.30
C SER A 45 18.16 4.43 -8.88
N THR A 46 17.37 5.10 -8.01
CA THR A 46 16.28 5.99 -8.43
C THR A 46 16.78 7.27 -9.12
N ASP A 47 18.10 7.56 -9.12
CA ASP A 47 18.71 8.66 -9.89
C ASP A 47 18.83 8.33 -11.39
N ALA A 48 18.67 7.07 -11.76
CA ALA A 48 18.70 6.66 -13.16
C ALA A 48 17.56 7.28 -13.97
N TYR A 49 17.82 7.52 -15.26
CA TYR A 49 16.80 7.97 -16.19
C TYR A 49 15.88 6.81 -16.55
N ALA A 50 14.60 6.96 -16.28
CA ALA A 50 13.56 6.03 -16.71
C ALA A 50 13.14 6.31 -18.16
N THR A 51 13.17 7.59 -18.56
CA THR A 51 12.89 8.06 -19.94
C THR A 51 13.81 9.25 -20.28
N PRO A 52 13.97 9.62 -21.57
CA PRO A 52 14.66 10.85 -21.93
C PRO A 52 13.98 12.07 -21.28
N GLY A 53 14.50 12.53 -20.16
CA GLY A 53 14.00 13.72 -19.46
C GLY A 53 13.35 13.49 -18.10
N ALA A 54 13.10 12.23 -17.66
CA ALA A 54 12.56 11.93 -16.33
C ALA A 54 13.39 10.86 -15.63
N ARG A 55 13.83 11.13 -14.40
CA ARG A 55 14.46 10.15 -13.51
C ARG A 55 13.41 9.34 -12.79
N VAL A 56 13.78 8.16 -12.33
CA VAL A 56 12.89 7.32 -11.51
C VAL A 56 12.40 8.07 -10.29
N ILE A 57 13.27 8.83 -9.60
CA ILE A 57 12.88 9.61 -8.41
C ILE A 57 11.80 10.66 -8.72
N ASP A 58 11.79 11.26 -9.91
CA ASP A 58 10.76 12.22 -10.31
C ASP A 58 9.43 11.53 -10.48
N LEU A 59 9.40 10.33 -11.06
CA LEU A 59 8.20 9.50 -11.21
C LEU A 59 7.68 8.99 -9.86
N VAL A 60 8.58 8.62 -8.95
CA VAL A 60 8.22 8.26 -7.56
C VAL A 60 7.56 9.46 -6.87
N ARG A 61 8.15 10.65 -7.00
CA ARG A 61 7.61 11.90 -6.45
C ARG A 61 6.20 12.19 -6.97
N ASP A 62 6.03 12.18 -8.28
CA ASP A 62 4.74 12.44 -8.93
C ASP A 62 3.68 11.40 -8.50
N SER A 63 4.09 10.14 -8.38
CA SER A 63 3.22 9.07 -7.92
C SER A 63 2.76 9.27 -6.48
N LEU A 64 3.66 9.70 -5.59
CA LEU A 64 3.32 10.04 -4.20
C LEU A 64 2.31 11.20 -4.15
N PHE A 65 2.46 12.23 -4.99
CA PHE A 65 1.50 13.33 -5.08
C PHE A 65 0.12 12.87 -5.53
N VAL A 66 0.05 12.14 -6.64
CA VAL A 66 -1.22 11.65 -7.19
C VAL A 66 -1.92 10.74 -6.18
N PHE A 67 -1.17 9.82 -5.57
CA PHE A 67 -1.73 8.88 -4.62
C PHE A 67 -2.13 9.55 -3.31
N GLY A 68 -1.35 10.51 -2.82
CA GLY A 68 -1.68 11.33 -1.66
C GLY A 68 -2.98 12.12 -1.84
N ASN A 69 -3.15 12.75 -3.00
CA ASN A 69 -4.40 13.42 -3.35
C ASN A 69 -5.59 12.44 -3.39
N ALA A 70 -5.40 11.24 -3.94
CA ALA A 70 -6.45 10.23 -4.02
C ALA A 70 -6.87 9.71 -2.63
N LEU A 71 -5.90 9.45 -1.74
CA LEU A 71 -6.17 8.98 -0.38
C LEU A 71 -6.86 10.06 0.48
N ASP A 72 -6.40 11.31 0.35
CA ASP A 72 -6.98 12.45 1.04
C ASP A 72 -8.43 12.69 0.60
N ALA A 73 -8.69 12.64 -0.70
CA ALA A 73 -10.04 12.79 -1.27
C ALA A 73 -11.03 11.71 -0.80
N VAL A 74 -10.53 10.49 -0.54
CA VAL A 74 -11.34 9.37 -0.03
C VAL A 74 -11.49 9.43 1.49
N GLY A 75 -10.59 10.15 2.20
CA GLY A 75 -10.57 10.28 3.65
C GLY A 75 -9.96 9.08 4.38
N ASP A 76 -9.26 8.18 3.69
CA ASP A 76 -8.56 7.07 4.35
C ASP A 76 -7.28 7.58 5.04
N PRO A 77 -7.00 7.17 6.29
CA PRO A 77 -5.77 7.54 6.95
C PRO A 77 -4.55 6.90 6.28
N PHE A 78 -3.52 7.73 6.03
CA PHE A 78 -2.30 7.26 5.40
C PHE A 78 -1.05 7.94 5.93
N GLU A 79 0.07 7.24 5.83
CA GLU A 79 1.42 7.71 6.13
C GLU A 79 2.33 7.46 4.91
N MET A 80 3.21 8.41 4.63
CA MET A 80 4.21 8.29 3.57
C MET A 80 5.60 8.39 4.16
N LEU A 81 6.43 7.40 3.85
CA LEU A 81 7.78 7.26 4.34
C LEU A 81 8.72 7.02 3.15
N GLY A 82 9.77 7.81 3.04
CA GLY A 82 10.90 7.49 2.19
C GLY A 82 11.91 6.63 2.95
N PHE A 83 12.61 5.73 2.29
CA PHE A 83 13.67 4.96 2.92
C PHE A 83 14.91 4.82 2.04
N SER A 84 16.06 4.78 2.69
CA SER A 84 17.34 4.41 2.10
C SER A 84 18.23 3.81 3.20
N SER A 85 19.37 3.24 2.85
CA SER A 85 20.27 2.63 3.83
C SER A 85 21.74 2.84 3.54
N VAL A 86 22.55 2.81 4.59
CA VAL A 86 24.00 2.70 4.49
C VAL A 86 24.46 1.63 5.46
N ARG A 87 24.91 0.52 4.92
CA ARG A 87 25.28 -0.66 5.74
C ARG A 87 24.08 -1.08 6.60
N ARG A 88 24.24 -1.14 7.94
CA ARG A 88 23.19 -1.56 8.87
C ARG A 88 22.20 -0.43 9.24
N ALA A 89 22.56 0.81 8.98
CA ALA A 89 21.73 1.96 9.30
C ALA A 89 20.67 2.18 8.20
N VAL A 90 19.40 2.06 8.56
CA VAL A 90 18.27 2.44 7.69
C VAL A 90 17.83 3.84 8.06
N ARG A 91 17.72 4.69 7.05
CA ARG A 91 17.21 6.05 7.16
C ARG A 91 15.77 6.07 6.73
N ILE A 92 14.90 6.54 7.62
CA ILE A 92 13.48 6.74 7.32
C ILE A 92 13.22 8.23 7.26
N HIS A 93 12.65 8.67 6.16
CA HIS A 93 12.23 10.05 5.93
C HIS A 93 10.71 10.13 6.08
N GLU A 94 10.24 10.79 7.12
CA GLU A 94 8.80 10.99 7.33
C GLU A 94 8.29 12.09 6.38
N LEU A 95 7.66 11.67 5.30
CA LEU A 95 7.11 12.59 4.29
C LEU A 95 5.73 13.10 4.70
N LYS A 96 4.88 12.21 5.25
CA LYS A 96 3.59 12.54 5.86
C LYS A 96 3.24 11.54 6.95
N ARG A 97 2.90 12.00 8.14
CA ARG A 97 2.47 11.16 9.28
C ARG A 97 0.97 10.88 9.23
N PHE A 98 0.52 9.79 9.86
CA PHE A 98 -0.91 9.47 9.97
C PHE A 98 -1.76 10.60 10.55
N GLY A 99 -1.31 11.25 11.63
CA GLY A 99 -2.02 12.34 12.30
C GLY A 99 -1.96 13.69 11.58
N GLU A 100 -1.25 13.78 10.47
CA GLU A 100 -1.05 15.02 9.71
C GLU A 100 -2.03 15.09 8.54
N ARG A 101 -2.50 16.30 8.21
CA ARG A 101 -3.27 16.53 6.98
C ARG A 101 -2.34 16.50 5.76
N TRP A 102 -2.90 16.18 4.61
CA TRP A 102 -2.21 16.31 3.33
C TRP A 102 -2.17 17.78 2.89
N ASN A 103 -1.36 18.57 3.59
CA ASN A 103 -1.18 20.01 3.43
C ASN A 103 0.11 20.35 2.67
N ASP A 104 0.35 21.65 2.49
CA ASP A 104 1.52 22.12 1.75
C ASP A 104 2.83 21.70 2.40
N ALA A 105 2.92 21.67 3.73
CA ALA A 105 4.13 21.21 4.43
C ALA A 105 4.44 19.72 4.14
N ALA A 106 3.42 18.85 4.07
CA ALA A 106 3.61 17.45 3.67
C ALA A 106 4.00 17.34 2.19
N ARG A 107 3.37 18.14 1.33
CA ARG A 107 3.69 18.20 -0.11
C ARG A 107 5.11 18.70 -0.36
N GLU A 108 5.58 19.71 0.37
CA GLU A 108 6.96 20.20 0.28
C GLU A 108 7.98 19.12 0.65
N ARG A 109 7.72 18.31 1.70
CA ARG A 109 8.60 17.19 2.04
C ARG A 109 8.65 16.14 0.92
N VAL A 110 7.52 15.83 0.28
CA VAL A 110 7.49 14.95 -0.89
C VAL A 110 8.22 15.59 -2.07
N ALA A 111 8.06 16.89 -2.32
CA ALA A 111 8.77 17.60 -3.38
C ALA A 111 10.29 17.61 -3.16
N ALA A 112 10.74 17.62 -1.90
CA ALA A 112 12.14 17.70 -1.53
C ALA A 112 12.88 16.35 -1.53
N ILE A 113 12.22 15.20 -1.84
CA ILE A 113 12.90 13.90 -1.87
C ILE A 113 14.04 13.90 -2.88
N LYS A 114 15.14 13.25 -2.49
CA LYS A 114 16.33 13.11 -3.33
C LYS A 114 16.83 11.67 -3.26
N PRO A 115 17.40 11.14 -4.35
CA PRO A 115 18.01 9.82 -4.35
C PRO A 115 19.27 9.81 -3.49
N GLY A 116 19.54 8.68 -2.84
CA GLY A 116 20.78 8.49 -2.10
C GLY A 116 20.91 7.15 -1.42
N PHE A 117 22.14 6.65 -1.40
CA PHE A 117 22.50 5.44 -0.68
C PHE A 117 21.93 4.14 -1.29
N TYR A 118 21.65 3.15 -0.44
CA TYR A 118 21.32 1.77 -0.82
C TYR A 118 19.94 1.37 -0.30
N THR A 119 19.53 0.11 -0.55
CA THR A 119 18.17 -0.38 -0.27
C THR A 119 18.19 -1.58 0.67
N ARG A 120 17.85 -1.37 1.96
CA ARG A 120 17.50 -2.44 2.92
C ARG A 120 15.98 -2.53 3.07
N MET A 121 15.35 -3.10 2.07
CA MET A 121 13.90 -3.19 1.98
C MET A 121 13.28 -3.93 3.17
N GLY A 122 13.89 -5.03 3.64
CA GLY A 122 13.36 -5.79 4.77
C GLY A 122 13.25 -4.98 6.06
N ALA A 123 14.23 -4.11 6.34
CA ALA A 123 14.19 -3.25 7.51
C ALA A 123 13.12 -2.13 7.39
N ALA A 124 12.96 -1.55 6.20
CA ALA A 124 11.90 -0.58 5.92
C ALA A 124 10.51 -1.22 6.07
N ILE A 125 10.31 -2.43 5.55
CA ILE A 125 9.06 -3.19 5.70
C ILE A 125 8.74 -3.42 7.18
N ARG A 126 9.72 -3.85 7.99
CA ARG A 126 9.51 -4.03 9.44
C ARG A 126 9.14 -2.73 10.14
N TYR A 127 9.73 -1.61 9.74
CA TYR A 127 9.36 -0.30 10.28
C TYR A 127 7.92 0.06 9.92
N GLY A 128 7.54 -0.02 8.64
CA GLY A 128 6.17 0.25 8.18
C GLY A 128 5.14 -0.70 8.82
N THR A 129 5.52 -1.98 9.03
CA THR A 129 4.68 -2.96 9.73
C THR A 129 4.35 -2.50 11.15
N ARG A 130 5.34 -2.02 11.93
CA ARG A 130 5.10 -1.49 13.28
C ARG A 130 4.17 -0.29 13.26
N ARG A 131 4.37 0.64 12.33
CA ARG A 131 3.50 1.82 12.17
C ARG A 131 2.03 1.45 11.88
N LEU A 132 1.82 0.46 11.01
CA LEU A 132 0.48 -0.04 10.69
C LEU A 132 -0.13 -0.91 11.80
N ALA A 133 0.68 -1.65 12.55
CA ALA A 133 0.19 -2.48 13.66
C ALA A 133 -0.47 -1.65 14.78
N GLU A 134 -0.08 -0.38 14.93
CA GLU A 134 -0.67 0.57 15.89
C GLU A 134 -2.01 1.13 15.43
N ARG A 135 -2.45 0.84 14.19
CA ARG A 135 -3.68 1.39 13.63
C ARG A 135 -4.90 0.53 13.96
N PRO A 136 -6.04 1.17 14.30
CA PRO A 136 -7.28 0.47 14.65
C PRO A 136 -8.05 -0.07 13.43
N GLU A 137 -7.72 0.40 12.22
CA GLU A 137 -8.42 0.02 11.01
C GLU A 137 -8.32 -1.49 10.76
N ARG A 138 -9.42 -2.09 10.28
CA ARG A 138 -9.50 -3.53 10.02
C ARG A 138 -8.57 -3.97 8.89
N GLN A 139 -8.45 -3.12 7.87
CA GLN A 139 -7.56 -3.34 6.74
C GLN A 139 -6.34 -2.45 6.86
N ARG A 140 -5.19 -3.03 6.61
CA ARG A 140 -3.91 -2.35 6.77
C ARG A 140 -3.02 -2.67 5.58
N LEU A 141 -2.90 -1.71 4.67
CA LEU A 141 -2.12 -1.84 3.43
C LEU A 141 -0.71 -1.30 3.63
N LEU A 142 0.28 -2.14 3.42
CA LEU A 142 1.68 -1.76 3.35
C LEU A 142 2.11 -1.74 1.88
N LEU A 143 2.15 -0.56 1.29
CA LEU A 143 2.48 -0.35 -0.12
C LEU A 143 3.95 0.03 -0.26
N ILE A 144 4.71 -0.75 -1.03
CA ILE A 144 6.12 -0.54 -1.28
C ILE A 144 6.31 -0.08 -2.73
N LEU A 145 7.03 1.03 -2.92
CA LEU A 145 7.50 1.52 -4.22
C LEU A 145 9.00 1.31 -4.29
N SER A 146 9.48 0.52 -5.23
CA SER A 146 10.90 0.24 -5.43
C SER A 146 11.22 0.10 -6.91
N ASP A 147 12.43 0.47 -7.29
CA ASP A 147 12.95 0.36 -8.66
C ASP A 147 13.91 -0.83 -8.83
N GLY A 148 14.12 -1.65 -7.79
CA GLY A 148 15.07 -2.74 -7.92
C GLY A 148 15.13 -3.71 -6.75
N LYS A 149 16.17 -4.53 -6.78
CA LYS A 149 16.48 -5.54 -5.77
C LYS A 149 17.09 -4.92 -4.52
N PRO A 150 16.83 -5.51 -3.33
CA PRO A 150 17.53 -5.12 -2.11
C PRO A 150 19.06 -5.25 -2.26
N ASN A 151 19.77 -4.15 -2.00
CA ASN A 151 21.24 -4.11 -2.11
C ASN A 151 21.83 -3.09 -1.13
N ASP A 152 22.91 -3.47 -0.42
CA ASP A 152 23.71 -2.57 0.42
C ASP A 152 25.18 -3.03 0.50
N LEU A 153 26.07 -2.15 0.92
CA LEU A 153 27.53 -2.29 0.90
C LEU A 153 28.10 -3.47 1.74
N ASP A 154 27.39 -3.95 2.75
CA ASP A 154 27.87 -4.98 3.66
C ASP A 154 27.32 -6.37 3.34
N HIS A 155 27.43 -6.78 2.07
CA HIS A 155 26.93 -8.06 1.56
C HIS A 155 25.42 -8.28 1.71
N TYR A 156 24.64 -7.19 1.88
CA TYR A 156 23.18 -7.23 1.84
C TYR A 156 22.70 -7.20 0.39
N GLU A 157 23.11 -8.22 -0.37
CA GLU A 157 22.77 -8.38 -1.77
C GLU A 157 22.40 -9.83 -2.09
N GLY A 158 21.94 -10.08 -3.29
CA GLY A 158 21.62 -11.42 -3.77
C GLY A 158 20.67 -12.15 -2.82
N ARG A 159 21.06 -13.37 -2.42
CA ARG A 159 20.20 -14.22 -1.58
C ARG A 159 19.92 -13.64 -0.20
N HIS A 160 20.88 -12.98 0.42
CA HIS A 160 20.71 -12.44 1.78
C HIS A 160 19.66 -11.32 1.82
N GLY A 161 19.76 -10.32 0.94
CA GLY A 161 18.79 -9.23 0.86
C GLY A 161 17.39 -9.71 0.50
N LEU A 162 17.29 -10.69 -0.41
CA LEU A 162 16.01 -11.28 -0.80
C LEU A 162 15.37 -12.06 0.36
N GLU A 163 16.12 -12.89 1.09
CA GLU A 163 15.58 -13.65 2.22
C GLU A 163 15.15 -12.76 3.39
N ASP A 164 15.94 -11.72 3.72
CA ASP A 164 15.55 -10.74 4.75
C ASP A 164 14.24 -10.03 4.37
N THR A 165 14.11 -9.62 3.11
CA THR A 165 12.89 -9.00 2.59
C THR A 165 11.72 -9.98 2.65
N ARG A 166 11.91 -11.23 2.24
CA ARG A 166 10.87 -12.28 2.30
C ARG A 166 10.39 -12.50 3.73
N HIS A 167 11.32 -12.59 4.70
CA HIS A 167 10.95 -12.71 6.11
C HIS A 167 10.16 -11.51 6.61
N ALA A 168 10.54 -10.29 6.24
CA ALA A 168 9.82 -9.08 6.62
C ALA A 168 8.40 -9.04 6.04
N VAL A 169 8.22 -9.43 4.77
CA VAL A 169 6.91 -9.54 4.12
C VAL A 169 6.04 -10.59 4.82
N HIS A 170 6.63 -11.75 5.15
CA HIS A 170 5.91 -12.81 5.87
C HIS A 170 5.45 -12.35 7.25
N ALA A 171 6.32 -11.71 8.02
CA ALA A 171 5.98 -11.14 9.33
C ALA A 171 4.88 -10.09 9.24
N ALA A 172 4.89 -9.23 8.21
CA ALA A 172 3.83 -8.26 7.96
C ALA A 172 2.47 -8.95 7.75
N ARG A 173 2.44 -10.04 6.95
CA ARG A 173 1.21 -10.84 6.75
C ARG A 173 0.73 -11.51 8.02
N GLN A 174 1.64 -12.08 8.82
CA GLN A 174 1.29 -12.67 10.12
C GLN A 174 0.70 -11.64 11.08
N ALA A 175 1.12 -10.38 11.00
CA ALA A 175 0.54 -9.26 11.74
C ALA A 175 -0.81 -8.76 11.15
N GLY A 176 -1.36 -9.45 10.14
CA GLY A 176 -2.65 -9.12 9.52
C GLY A 176 -2.58 -7.93 8.55
N LEU A 177 -1.40 -7.61 8.03
CA LEU A 177 -1.25 -6.58 7.01
C LEU A 177 -1.29 -7.18 5.60
N VAL A 178 -1.57 -6.33 4.62
CA VAL A 178 -1.47 -6.65 3.19
C VAL A 178 -0.25 -5.95 2.60
N PRO A 179 0.94 -6.60 2.57
CA PRO A 179 2.10 -6.05 1.88
C PRO A 179 1.95 -6.21 0.37
N PHE A 180 2.15 -5.12 -0.35
CA PHE A 180 2.07 -5.06 -1.80
C PHE A 180 3.21 -4.22 -2.38
N CYS A 181 3.89 -4.73 -3.41
CA CYS A 181 4.99 -4.03 -4.06
C CYS A 181 4.58 -3.53 -5.45
N VAL A 182 4.86 -2.28 -5.75
CA VAL A 182 4.80 -1.75 -7.11
C VAL A 182 6.21 -1.39 -7.55
N THR A 183 6.60 -1.89 -8.71
CA THR A 183 7.97 -1.71 -9.22
C THR A 183 7.98 -1.42 -10.71
N ILE A 184 9.05 -0.77 -11.14
CA ILE A 184 9.40 -0.55 -12.55
C ILE A 184 10.56 -1.46 -13.00
N ASP A 185 11.11 -2.29 -12.12
CA ASP A 185 12.21 -3.21 -12.46
C ASP A 185 11.74 -4.30 -13.43
N GLU A 186 12.25 -4.30 -14.65
CA GLU A 186 11.92 -5.30 -15.67
C GLU A 186 12.29 -6.73 -15.24
N GLN A 187 13.27 -6.89 -14.35
CA GLN A 187 13.69 -8.18 -13.79
C GLN A 187 12.85 -8.63 -12.59
N ALA A 188 11.86 -7.84 -12.19
CA ALA A 188 11.02 -8.09 -11.00
C ALA A 188 10.37 -9.48 -10.99
N ASN A 189 9.96 -9.98 -12.16
CA ASN A 189 9.36 -11.31 -12.29
C ASN A 189 10.29 -12.46 -11.86
N ALA A 190 11.61 -12.24 -11.80
CA ALA A 190 12.56 -13.25 -11.38
C ALA A 190 12.61 -13.43 -9.84
N TYR A 191 12.20 -12.41 -9.06
CA TYR A 191 12.35 -12.45 -7.60
C TYR A 191 11.09 -12.03 -6.81
N LEU A 192 10.25 -11.11 -7.30
CA LEU A 192 9.07 -10.64 -6.55
C LEU A 192 8.04 -11.72 -6.22
N PRO A 193 7.77 -12.73 -7.10
CA PRO A 193 6.88 -13.83 -6.73
C PRO A 193 7.34 -14.58 -5.48
N ARG A 194 8.66 -14.70 -5.28
CA ARG A 194 9.24 -15.33 -4.09
C ARG A 194 9.10 -14.46 -2.84
N LEU A 195 9.16 -13.13 -2.99
CA LEU A 195 9.07 -12.17 -1.88
C LEU A 195 7.63 -11.89 -1.47
N PHE A 196 6.79 -11.55 -2.46
CA PHE A 196 5.43 -11.06 -2.26
C PHE A 196 4.33 -12.04 -2.70
N GLY A 197 4.69 -13.21 -3.20
CA GLY A 197 3.73 -14.12 -3.83
C GLY A 197 3.20 -13.56 -5.17
N THR A 198 2.52 -14.41 -5.95
CA THR A 198 2.07 -14.08 -7.31
C THR A 198 1.04 -12.95 -7.39
N GLN A 199 0.34 -12.66 -6.30
CA GLN A 199 -0.70 -11.62 -6.21
C GLN A 199 -0.26 -10.38 -5.41
N GLY A 200 0.94 -10.39 -4.84
CA GLY A 200 1.43 -9.35 -3.93
C GLY A 200 2.28 -8.27 -4.58
N PHE A 201 2.35 -8.22 -5.92
CA PHE A 201 3.10 -7.19 -6.61
C PHE A 201 2.46 -6.81 -7.94
N ALA A 202 2.85 -5.65 -8.46
CA ALA A 202 2.56 -5.18 -9.81
C ALA A 202 3.83 -4.66 -10.46
N LEU A 203 4.09 -5.11 -11.69
CA LEU A 203 5.13 -4.57 -12.54
C LEU A 203 4.52 -3.49 -13.45
N VAL A 204 5.13 -2.32 -13.46
CA VAL A 204 4.77 -1.20 -14.32
C VAL A 204 5.83 -1.05 -15.40
N HIS A 205 5.50 -1.45 -16.62
CA HIS A 205 6.44 -1.41 -17.77
C HIS A 205 6.72 0.01 -18.26
N ARG A 206 5.80 0.93 -18.02
CA ARG A 206 5.96 2.34 -18.40
C ARG A 206 5.95 3.18 -17.14
N PRO A 207 7.08 3.76 -16.77
CA PRO A 207 7.22 4.54 -15.55
C PRO A 207 6.17 5.64 -15.39
N GLU A 208 5.73 6.25 -16.49
CA GLU A 208 4.68 7.29 -16.47
C GLU A 208 3.32 6.76 -16.01
N GLN A 209 3.13 5.44 -16.02
CA GLN A 209 1.90 4.80 -15.54
C GLN A 209 1.93 4.47 -14.06
N LEU A 210 3.05 4.72 -13.35
CA LEU A 210 3.22 4.32 -11.96
C LEU A 210 2.11 4.89 -11.06
N ALA A 211 1.79 6.17 -11.19
CA ALA A 211 0.72 6.81 -10.43
C ALA A 211 -0.64 6.16 -10.68
N ARG A 212 -0.95 5.83 -11.95
CA ARG A 212 -2.19 5.17 -12.34
C ARG A 212 -2.24 3.73 -11.83
N ALA A 213 -1.13 3.01 -11.91
CA ALA A 213 -1.01 1.64 -11.40
C ALA A 213 -1.26 1.59 -9.90
N LEU A 214 -0.67 2.52 -9.13
CA LEU A 214 -0.91 2.64 -7.69
C LEU A 214 -2.39 2.82 -7.35
N THR A 215 -3.06 3.71 -8.05
CA THR A 215 -4.49 3.95 -7.85
C THR A 215 -5.33 2.69 -8.17
N GLN A 216 -5.01 1.99 -9.26
CA GLN A 216 -5.70 0.74 -9.63
C GLN A 216 -5.47 -0.38 -8.61
N VAL A 217 -4.24 -0.55 -8.14
CA VAL A 217 -3.89 -1.51 -7.09
C VAL A 217 -4.68 -1.23 -5.82
N TYR A 218 -4.72 0.02 -5.40
CA TYR A 218 -5.48 0.45 -4.23
C TYR A 218 -6.97 0.13 -4.37
N ILE A 219 -7.60 0.47 -5.49
CA ILE A 219 -9.01 0.16 -5.76
C ILE A 219 -9.23 -1.35 -5.73
N ARG A 220 -8.37 -2.15 -6.38
CA ARG A 220 -8.49 -3.61 -6.43
C ARG A 220 -8.40 -4.23 -5.03
N LEU A 221 -7.43 -3.81 -4.22
CA LEU A 221 -7.23 -4.33 -2.87
C LEU A 221 -8.38 -3.96 -1.93
N THR A 222 -8.99 -2.78 -2.14
CA THR A 222 -10.13 -2.33 -1.33
C THR A 222 -11.47 -2.91 -1.78
N ALA A 223 -11.61 -3.27 -3.06
CA ALA A 223 -12.83 -3.89 -3.60
C ALA A 223 -12.99 -5.38 -3.22
N SER A 224 -11.88 -6.07 -2.92
CA SER A 224 -11.87 -7.51 -2.59
C SER A 224 -12.45 -7.84 -1.20
N VAL A 225 -13.00 -6.85 -0.49
CA VAL A 225 -13.53 -6.96 0.87
C VAL A 225 -15.04 -6.65 0.87
N ARG A 226 -15.75 -7.39 0.06
CA ARG A 226 -17.23 -7.47 0.13
C ARG A 226 -17.68 -8.85 0.57
#